data_08fdde1f30adce3561f2caa804f6e43f
#
_entry.id   08fdde1f30adce3561f2caa804f6e43f
#
_cell.length_a   1.000
_cell.length_b   1.000
_cell.length_c   1.000
_cell.angle_alpha   90.00
_cell.angle_beta   90.00
_cell.angle_gamma   90.00
#
_symmetry.space_group_name_H-M   'P 1'
#
loop_
_entity.id
_entity.type
_entity.pdbx_description
1 polymer ?
#
loop_
_entity_poly.entity_id
_entity_poly.type
_entity_poly.pdbx_seq_one_letter_code
_entity_poly.pdbx_strand_id
1 'polypeptide(L)'
;MKLISWNVNGLRACVQKGFLDYFRAADADFFCIQESKLQEGQITLDLPDYHQYWNYAEKKGYSGTAIFAKKEPLNVTRGIGTAICDTEGRVITLEYDTFYLVTCYTPNSQNELARLSYRMEWEDAFRAYLLQLCLLYTSPSPRDGATSR
;
A
#
# COMPACT_ATOMS: atom_id res chain seq x y z
N MET A 1 -8.96 -3.02 -16.74
CA MET A 1 -8.49 -2.45 -15.45
C MET A 1 -7.06 -1.98 -15.60
N LYS A 2 -6.78 -0.76 -15.17
CA LYS A 2 -5.43 -0.19 -15.27
C LYS A 2 -4.86 0.03 -13.87
N LEU A 3 -3.69 -0.53 -13.65
CA LEU A 3 -2.97 -0.47 -12.38
C LEU A 3 -1.63 0.22 -12.60
N ILE A 4 -1.29 1.17 -11.72
CA ILE A 4 0.02 1.82 -11.75
C ILE A 4 0.63 1.70 -10.36
N SER A 5 1.92 1.42 -10.32
CA SER A 5 2.72 1.41 -9.09
C SER A 5 3.96 2.26 -9.33
N TRP A 6 4.24 3.18 -8.42
CA TRP A 6 5.33 4.15 -8.60
C TRP A 6 5.98 4.49 -7.25
N ASN A 7 7.28 4.22 -7.16
CA ASN A 7 8.06 4.72 -6.02
C ASN A 7 8.40 6.19 -6.30
N VAL A 8 7.76 7.09 -5.58
CA VAL A 8 7.86 8.53 -5.85
C VAL A 8 9.04 9.20 -5.16
N ASN A 9 9.71 8.49 -4.25
CA ASN A 9 10.86 9.00 -3.52
C ASN A 9 10.61 10.40 -2.92
N GLY A 10 9.51 10.51 -2.18
CA GLY A 10 9.04 11.76 -1.62
C GLY A 10 7.95 12.40 -2.47
N LEU A 11 6.70 12.30 -2.01
CA LEU A 11 5.57 12.77 -2.80
C LEU A 11 5.55 14.29 -2.97
N ARG A 12 5.93 15.05 -1.94
CA ARG A 12 5.91 16.52 -2.03
C ARG A 12 6.79 17.03 -3.16
N ALA A 13 7.99 16.50 -3.27
CA ALA A 13 8.88 16.85 -4.38
C ALA A 13 8.33 16.39 -5.72
N CYS A 14 7.74 15.19 -5.74
CA CYS A 14 7.16 14.62 -6.96
C CYS A 14 5.99 15.47 -7.46
N VAL A 15 5.15 15.98 -6.56
CA VAL A 15 4.03 16.87 -6.93
C VAL A 15 4.56 18.14 -7.60
N GLN A 16 5.64 18.70 -7.08
CA GLN A 16 6.26 19.89 -7.70
C GLN A 16 6.81 19.62 -9.10
N LYS A 17 7.10 18.37 -9.40
CA LYS A 17 7.66 17.94 -10.70
C LYS A 17 6.62 17.39 -11.66
N GLY A 18 5.34 17.54 -11.36
CA GLY A 18 4.28 17.16 -12.28
C GLY A 18 3.54 15.87 -11.96
N PHE A 19 3.59 15.39 -10.73
CA PHE A 19 2.89 14.17 -10.33
C PHE A 19 1.41 14.20 -10.71
N LEU A 20 0.72 15.30 -10.41
CA LEU A 20 -0.72 15.38 -10.64
C LEU A 20 -1.06 15.35 -12.12
N ASP A 21 -0.24 15.97 -12.98
CA ASP A 21 -0.47 15.94 -14.42
C ASP A 21 -0.35 14.50 -14.95
N TYR A 22 0.67 13.78 -14.50
CA TYR A 22 0.84 12.38 -14.89
C TYR A 22 -0.30 11.53 -14.33
N PHE A 23 -0.67 11.75 -13.08
CA PHE A 23 -1.75 11.02 -12.43
C PHE A 23 -3.06 11.15 -13.21
N ARG A 24 -3.42 12.37 -13.58
CA ARG A 24 -4.65 12.63 -14.31
C ARG A 24 -4.61 12.06 -15.73
N ALA A 25 -3.49 12.20 -16.41
CA ALA A 25 -3.33 11.66 -17.76
C ALA A 25 -3.39 10.13 -17.77
N ALA A 26 -2.86 9.49 -16.76
CA ALA A 26 -2.87 8.04 -16.64
C ALA A 26 -4.28 7.47 -16.45
N ASP A 27 -5.13 8.17 -15.73
CA ASP A 27 -6.51 7.77 -15.49
C ASP A 27 -6.63 6.31 -15.06
N ALA A 28 -5.80 5.89 -14.13
CA ALA A 28 -5.75 4.50 -13.69
C ALA A 28 -6.90 4.18 -12.75
N ASP A 29 -7.33 2.90 -12.75
CA ASP A 29 -8.31 2.42 -11.76
C ASP A 29 -7.70 2.35 -10.38
N PHE A 30 -6.43 1.96 -10.30
CA PHE A 30 -5.66 1.94 -9.06
C PHE A 30 -4.30 2.57 -9.30
N PHE A 31 -3.93 3.50 -8.46
CA PHE A 31 -2.63 4.14 -8.50
C PHE A 31 -1.97 3.97 -7.14
N CYS A 32 -0.92 3.16 -7.07
CA CYS A 32 -0.21 2.88 -5.83
C CYS A 32 1.11 3.64 -5.81
N ILE A 33 1.43 4.28 -4.70
CA ILE A 33 2.71 4.94 -4.52
C ILE A 33 3.44 4.36 -3.31
N GLN A 34 4.75 4.32 -3.41
CA GLN A 34 5.63 3.90 -2.33
C GLN A 34 6.61 5.03 -2.06
N GLU A 35 7.10 5.06 -0.83
CA GLU A 35 8.07 6.04 -0.35
C GLU A 35 7.54 7.47 -0.45
N SER A 36 6.34 7.67 0.12
CA SER A 36 5.71 8.98 0.14
C SER A 36 6.48 9.98 0.99
N LYS A 37 7.15 9.51 2.04
CA LYS A 37 7.92 10.30 3.02
C LYS A 37 7.09 11.39 3.69
N LEU A 38 5.81 11.08 3.94
CA LEU A 38 4.85 12.02 4.51
C LEU A 38 4.35 11.56 5.87
N GLN A 39 3.89 12.52 6.65
CA GLN A 39 3.07 12.31 7.83
C GLN A 39 1.65 12.81 7.54
N GLU A 40 0.70 12.37 8.33
CA GLU A 40 -0.69 12.78 8.18
C GLU A 40 -0.81 14.29 8.20
N GLY A 41 -1.57 14.83 7.27
CA GLY A 41 -1.85 16.26 7.19
C GLY A 41 -0.77 17.11 6.50
N GLN A 42 0.33 16.52 6.06
CA GLN A 42 1.39 17.29 5.41
C GLN A 42 1.07 17.65 3.95
N ILE A 43 0.16 16.95 3.32
CA ILE A 43 -0.28 17.26 1.97
C ILE A 43 -1.77 16.96 1.84
N THR A 44 -2.43 17.73 0.99
CA THR A 44 -3.82 17.48 0.58
C THR A 44 -3.84 17.41 -0.95
N LEU A 45 -4.31 16.30 -1.48
CA LEU A 45 -4.45 16.11 -2.92
C LEU A 45 -5.93 16.19 -3.29
N ASP A 46 -6.24 17.01 -4.29
CA ASP A 46 -7.60 17.13 -4.83
C ASP A 46 -7.78 16.11 -5.95
N LEU A 47 -8.34 14.96 -5.61
CA LEU A 47 -8.57 13.84 -6.53
C LEU A 47 -10.03 13.40 -6.40
N PRO A 48 -10.99 14.17 -6.97
CA PRO A 48 -12.41 13.97 -6.70
C PRO A 48 -12.96 12.61 -7.12
N ASP A 49 -12.34 11.98 -8.11
CA ASP A 49 -12.79 10.67 -8.61
C ASP A 49 -12.14 9.49 -7.89
N TYR A 50 -11.35 9.75 -6.85
CA TYR A 50 -10.56 8.71 -6.18
C TYR A 50 -10.80 8.70 -4.70
N HIS A 51 -10.83 7.49 -4.14
CA HIS A 51 -10.71 7.23 -2.71
C HIS A 51 -9.24 7.12 -2.38
N GLN A 52 -8.80 7.78 -1.32
CA GLN A 52 -7.38 7.85 -0.94
C GLN A 52 -7.15 7.07 0.34
N TYR A 53 -6.17 6.16 0.31
CA TYR A 53 -5.78 5.35 1.45
C TYR A 53 -4.29 5.51 1.70
N TRP A 54 -3.93 6.00 2.88
CA TRP A 54 -2.57 6.35 3.24
C TRP A 54 -2.09 5.47 4.39
N ASN A 55 -0.82 5.11 4.38
CA ASN A 55 -0.16 4.46 5.50
C ASN A 55 1.17 5.17 5.74
N TYR A 56 1.31 5.79 6.90
CA TYR A 56 2.45 6.64 7.24
C TYR A 56 3.41 5.90 8.16
N ALA A 57 4.72 6.14 7.99
CA ALA A 57 5.71 5.67 8.95
C ALA A 57 5.65 6.53 10.22
N GLU A 58 6.01 5.94 11.35
CA GLU A 58 6.15 6.71 12.58
C GLU A 58 7.30 7.69 12.49
N LYS A 59 8.38 7.31 11.80
CA LYS A 59 9.53 8.18 11.59
C LYS A 59 9.21 9.21 10.51
N LYS A 60 9.47 10.48 10.82
CA LYS A 60 9.23 11.58 9.88
C LYS A 60 10.12 11.51 8.65
N GLY A 61 9.57 11.87 7.50
CA GLY A 61 10.32 11.94 6.24
C GLY A 61 10.84 10.60 5.74
N TYR A 62 10.15 9.51 6.05
CA TYR A 62 10.65 8.16 5.82
C TYR A 62 9.51 7.25 5.35
N SER A 63 9.81 6.36 4.39
CA SER A 63 8.90 5.31 3.95
C SER A 63 7.50 5.83 3.58
N GLY A 64 6.45 5.10 3.92
CA GLY A 64 5.06 5.48 3.65
C GLY A 64 4.56 5.01 2.30
N THR A 65 3.29 4.60 2.26
CA THR A 65 2.62 4.13 1.05
C THR A 65 1.25 4.76 0.93
N ALA A 66 0.69 4.76 -0.28
CA ALA A 66 -0.69 5.16 -0.50
C ALA A 66 -1.28 4.42 -1.70
N ILE A 67 -2.60 4.27 -1.69
CA ILE A 67 -3.35 3.78 -2.83
C ILE A 67 -4.46 4.79 -3.13
N PHE A 68 -4.60 5.14 -4.40
CA PHE A 68 -5.71 5.93 -4.91
C PHE A 68 -6.56 5.03 -5.80
N ALA A 69 -7.82 4.84 -5.42
CA ALA A 69 -8.72 3.88 -6.07
C ALA A 69 -10.00 4.57 -6.52
N LYS A 70 -10.43 4.30 -7.76
CA LYS A 70 -11.71 4.82 -8.26
C LYS A 70 -12.89 4.16 -7.57
N LYS A 71 -12.78 2.87 -7.24
CA LYS A 71 -13.85 2.13 -6.59
C LYS A 71 -13.53 1.93 -5.12
N GLU A 72 -14.51 2.20 -4.26
CA GLU A 72 -14.36 1.99 -2.82
C GLU A 72 -14.23 0.50 -2.50
N PRO A 73 -13.22 0.10 -1.71
CA PRO A 73 -13.07 -1.29 -1.30
C PRO A 73 -14.08 -1.67 -0.20
N LEU A 74 -14.27 -2.97 -0.02
CA LEU A 74 -15.06 -3.51 1.09
C LEU A 74 -14.35 -3.30 2.42
N ASN A 75 -13.01 -3.39 2.42
CA ASN A 75 -12.21 -3.23 3.62
C ASN A 75 -10.81 -2.74 3.27
N VAL A 76 -10.19 -2.03 4.20
CA VAL A 76 -8.83 -1.50 4.08
C VAL A 76 -8.03 -1.98 5.28
N THR A 77 -6.88 -2.59 5.03
CA THR A 77 -5.96 -3.00 6.08
C THR A 77 -4.62 -2.32 5.86
N ARG A 78 -4.07 -1.76 6.93
CA ARG A 78 -2.73 -1.15 6.93
C ARG A 78 -1.81 -2.04 7.72
N GLY A 79 -0.69 -2.44 7.09
CA GLY A 79 0.26 -3.34 7.72
C GLY A 79 -0.06 -4.80 7.49
N ILE A 80 0.70 -5.67 8.14
CA ILE A 80 0.60 -7.12 8.00
C ILE A 80 0.27 -7.83 9.30
N GLY A 81 -0.12 -7.08 10.33
CA GLY A 81 -0.52 -7.61 11.62
C GLY A 81 0.63 -7.88 12.59
N THR A 82 1.83 -7.41 12.29
CA THR A 82 3.01 -7.61 13.12
C THR A 82 3.54 -6.25 13.57
N ALA A 83 3.49 -5.97 14.86
CA ALA A 83 3.83 -4.65 15.38
C ALA A 83 5.21 -4.16 14.95
N ILE A 84 6.21 -5.03 14.99
CA ILE A 84 7.57 -4.64 14.62
C ILE A 84 7.69 -4.31 13.13
N CYS A 85 6.85 -4.90 12.30
CA CYS A 85 6.89 -4.67 10.84
C CYS A 85 5.99 -3.53 10.40
N ASP A 86 5.04 -3.10 11.24
CA ASP A 86 3.98 -2.20 10.83
C ASP A 86 4.22 -0.74 11.23
N THR A 87 5.42 -0.41 11.71
CA THR A 87 5.75 0.96 12.15
C THR A 87 6.18 1.88 11.00
N GLU A 88 6.41 1.33 9.81
CA GLU A 88 7.04 2.09 8.73
C GLU A 88 6.12 2.36 7.54
N GLY A 89 4.81 2.08 7.66
CA GLY A 89 3.85 2.43 6.63
C GLY A 89 4.11 1.75 5.29
N ARG A 90 4.44 0.46 5.28
CA ARG A 90 4.93 -0.24 4.09
C ARG A 90 3.88 -0.98 3.29
N VAL A 91 2.75 -1.33 3.89
CA VAL A 91 1.76 -2.21 3.25
C VAL A 91 0.36 -1.65 3.43
N ILE A 92 -0.41 -1.62 2.35
CA ILE A 92 -1.85 -1.38 2.37
C ILE A 92 -2.51 -2.49 1.57
N THR A 93 -3.57 -3.06 2.12
CA THR A 93 -4.39 -4.05 1.43
C THR A 93 -5.80 -3.51 1.27
N LEU A 94 -6.31 -3.51 0.05
CA LEU A 94 -7.71 -3.22 -0.25
C LEU A 94 -8.42 -4.53 -0.59
N GLU A 95 -9.55 -4.77 0.05
CA GLU A 95 -10.37 -5.96 -0.22
C GLU A 95 -11.53 -5.59 -1.14
N TYR A 96 -11.68 -6.33 -2.23
CA TYR A 96 -12.82 -6.24 -3.13
C TYR A 96 -13.54 -7.60 -3.23
N ASP A 97 -14.66 -7.64 -3.91
CA ASP A 97 -15.46 -8.88 -4.01
C ASP A 97 -14.68 -10.06 -4.57
N THR A 98 -13.82 -9.81 -5.56
CA THR A 98 -13.16 -10.87 -6.31
C THR A 98 -11.64 -10.88 -6.20
N PHE A 99 -11.05 -9.92 -5.49
CA PHE A 99 -9.60 -9.85 -5.36
C PHE A 99 -9.18 -8.99 -4.16
N TYR A 100 -7.93 -9.17 -3.76
CA TYR A 100 -7.22 -8.22 -2.89
C TYR A 100 -6.22 -7.44 -3.72
N LEU A 101 -6.11 -6.14 -3.47
CA LEU A 101 -5.02 -5.32 -4.00
C LEU A 101 -4.07 -4.97 -2.88
N VAL A 102 -2.81 -5.34 -3.03
CA VAL A 102 -1.79 -5.07 -2.02
C VAL A 102 -0.70 -4.20 -2.63
N THR A 103 -0.42 -3.05 -2.00
CA THR A 103 0.79 -2.31 -2.30
C THR A 103 1.81 -2.55 -1.20
N CYS A 104 3.07 -2.61 -1.58
CA CYS A 104 4.14 -2.93 -0.65
C CYS A 104 5.39 -2.14 -1.00
N TYR A 105 6.02 -1.55 0.02
CA TYR A 105 7.34 -0.97 -0.08
C TYR A 105 8.27 -1.78 0.82
N THR A 106 9.07 -2.68 0.21
CA THR A 106 9.95 -3.55 0.97
C THR A 106 11.09 -2.76 1.62
N PRO A 107 11.45 -3.08 2.87
CA PRO A 107 12.62 -2.43 3.49
C PRO A 107 13.90 -2.82 2.77
N ASN A 108 14.83 -1.88 2.66
CA ASN A 108 16.16 -2.19 2.16
C ASN A 108 17.08 -2.59 3.33
N SER A 109 18.23 -3.19 3.01
CA SER A 109 19.21 -3.62 4.00
C SER A 109 20.13 -2.50 4.45
N GLN A 110 20.04 -1.34 3.79
CA GLN A 110 20.93 -0.20 3.97
C GLN A 110 22.39 -0.55 3.59
N ASN A 111 23.28 0.44 3.69
CA ASN A 111 24.68 0.21 3.39
C ASN A 111 25.27 -0.78 4.39
N GLU A 112 26.14 -1.65 3.89
CA GLU A 112 26.82 -2.67 4.69
C GLU A 112 25.84 -3.63 5.39
N LEU A 113 24.61 -3.76 4.84
CA LEU A 113 23.59 -4.69 5.33
C LEU A 113 23.20 -4.45 6.80
N ALA A 114 23.22 -3.18 7.23
CA ALA A 114 22.92 -2.81 8.62
C ALA A 114 21.55 -3.28 9.09
N ARG A 115 20.59 -3.44 8.18
CA ARG A 115 19.22 -3.88 8.49
C ARG A 115 18.85 -5.21 7.86
N LEU A 116 19.84 -6.03 7.53
CA LEU A 116 19.57 -7.30 6.86
C LEU A 116 18.66 -8.21 7.68
N SER A 117 18.90 -8.34 8.98
CA SER A 117 18.07 -9.17 9.86
C SER A 117 16.63 -8.69 9.87
N TYR A 118 16.42 -7.39 9.97
CA TYR A 118 15.07 -6.81 9.93
C TYR A 118 14.38 -7.10 8.59
N ARG A 119 15.10 -6.93 7.50
CA ARG A 119 14.54 -7.19 6.17
C ARG A 119 14.14 -8.66 6.01
N MET A 120 14.97 -9.58 6.47
CA MET A 120 14.66 -11.00 6.36
C MET A 120 13.44 -11.38 7.21
N GLU A 121 13.36 -10.88 8.43
CA GLU A 121 12.20 -11.08 9.28
C GLU A 121 10.94 -10.47 8.64
N TRP A 122 11.07 -9.28 8.08
CA TRP A 122 9.97 -8.60 7.42
C TRP A 122 9.47 -9.40 6.21
N GLU A 123 10.39 -9.94 5.40
CA GLU A 123 10.01 -10.74 4.23
C GLU A 123 9.30 -12.03 4.62
N ASP A 124 9.74 -12.69 5.67
CA ASP A 124 9.07 -13.88 6.16
C ASP A 124 7.66 -13.57 6.65
N ALA A 125 7.51 -12.47 7.39
CA ALA A 125 6.19 -12.04 7.88
C ALA A 125 5.28 -11.65 6.72
N PHE A 126 5.79 -10.96 5.71
CA PHE A 126 5.01 -10.56 4.55
C PHE A 126 4.58 -11.78 3.73
N ARG A 127 5.47 -12.74 3.55
CA ARG A 127 5.12 -14.00 2.87
C ARG A 127 3.97 -14.71 3.59
N ALA A 128 4.06 -14.82 4.91
CA ALA A 128 3.00 -15.44 5.70
C ALA A 128 1.68 -14.69 5.55
N TYR A 129 1.73 -13.36 5.52
CA TYR A 129 0.56 -12.53 5.31
C TYR A 129 -0.09 -12.79 3.95
N LEU A 130 0.70 -12.83 2.88
CA LEU A 130 0.19 -13.09 1.53
C LEU A 130 -0.42 -14.49 1.43
N LEU A 131 0.19 -15.49 2.05
CA LEU A 131 -0.36 -16.84 2.08
C LEU A 131 -1.70 -16.88 2.80
N GLN A 132 -1.84 -16.13 3.88
CA GLN A 132 -3.12 -16.01 4.59
C GLN A 132 -4.19 -15.41 3.70
N LEU A 133 -3.89 -14.36 2.93
CA LEU A 133 -4.84 -13.80 1.97
C LEU A 133 -5.25 -14.82 0.92
N CYS A 134 -4.31 -15.60 0.41
CA CYS A 134 -4.61 -16.65 -0.56
C CYS A 134 -5.57 -17.70 0.03
N LEU A 135 -5.35 -18.09 1.27
CA LEU A 135 -6.23 -19.06 1.94
C LEU A 135 -7.65 -18.52 2.12
N LEU A 136 -7.80 -17.23 2.39
CA LEU A 136 -9.12 -16.62 2.51
C LEU A 136 -9.90 -16.68 1.20
N TYR A 137 -9.22 -16.65 0.05
CA TYR A 137 -9.90 -16.75 -1.25
C TYR A 137 -10.07 -18.19 -1.73
N THR A 138 -9.22 -19.12 -1.29
CA THR A 138 -9.28 -20.51 -1.75
C THR A 138 -10.06 -21.42 -0.85
N SER A 139 -10.26 -21.05 0.43
CA SER A 139 -11.03 -21.85 1.38
C SER A 139 -12.47 -21.39 1.41
N PRO A 140 -13.43 -22.32 1.48
CA PRO A 140 -14.83 -21.95 1.70
C PRO A 140 -14.98 -21.12 2.96
N SER A 141 -15.84 -20.11 2.91
CA SER A 141 -16.17 -19.29 4.07
C SER A 141 -17.68 -19.06 4.10
N PRO A 142 -18.23 -18.65 5.25
CA PRO A 142 -19.66 -18.30 5.30
C PRO A 142 -20.04 -17.25 4.27
N ARG A 143 -19.16 -16.31 4.00
CA ARG A 143 -19.41 -15.27 3.00
C ARG A 143 -19.48 -15.86 1.60
N ASP A 144 -18.55 -16.75 1.24
CA ASP A 144 -18.54 -17.40 -0.06
C ASP A 144 -19.77 -18.30 -0.24
N GLY A 145 -20.10 -19.04 0.79
CA GLY A 145 -21.26 -19.92 0.75
C GLY A 145 -22.59 -19.19 0.66
N ALA A 146 -22.67 -18.01 1.26
CA ALA A 146 -23.89 -17.23 1.29
C ALA A 146 -24.09 -16.37 0.06
N THR A 147 -23.02 -15.73 -0.42
CA THR A 147 -23.15 -14.68 -1.43
C THR A 147 -22.23 -14.86 -2.61
N SER A 148 -21.32 -15.76 -2.52
CA SER A 148 -20.21 -15.84 -3.45
C SER A 148 -19.35 -14.55 -3.41
N ARG A 149 -18.20 -14.66 -3.66
CA ARG A 149 -17.29 -13.50 -3.72
C ARG A 149 -17.14 -13.02 -5.12
#